data_f1d403ca422045e0e1e112b01d6cd04d
#
_entry.id   f1d403ca422045e0e1e112b01d6cd04d
#
_cell.length_a   1.000
_cell.length_b   1.000
_cell.length_c   1.000
_cell.angle_alpha   90.00
_cell.angle_beta   90.00
_cell.angle_gamma   90.00
#
_symmetry.space_group_name_H-M   'P 1'
#
loop_
_entity.id
_entity.type
_entity.pdbx_description
1 polymer ?
#
loop_
_entity_poly.entity_id
_entity_poly.type
_entity_poly.pdbx_seq_one_letter_code
_entity_poly.pdbx_strand_id
1 'polypeptide(L)'
;PLRPLATDAFVLAGPQVLQATAEAFLAVAGRPLAERLIAAMAAGEAAGGDKRGKQSAALRIHGDEDYAELDLRVDDHPEPIIELQRLYDVSLQRFQPFVACLAGRHDATGELDRVRIEARIEAFVAARVAAAGPLPARARRDRTGAK
;
A
#
# COMPACT_ATOMS: atom_id res chain seq x y z
N PRO A 1 -6.86 3.29 27.86
CA PRO A 1 -6.57 1.86 27.91
C PRO A 1 -7.43 1.17 26.87
N LEU A 2 -6.75 0.61 25.84
CA LEU A 2 -7.40 -0.24 24.86
C LEU A 2 -7.97 -1.46 25.61
N ARG A 3 -9.28 -1.72 25.47
CA ARG A 3 -9.87 -2.97 25.96
C ARG A 3 -9.11 -4.13 25.33
N PRO A 4 -8.80 -5.21 26.07
CA PRO A 4 -8.21 -6.38 25.46
C PRO A 4 -9.13 -6.84 24.32
N LEU A 5 -8.63 -6.77 23.09
CA LEU A 5 -9.28 -7.40 21.95
C LEU A 5 -9.37 -8.89 22.26
N ALA A 6 -10.56 -9.45 22.08
CA ALA A 6 -10.81 -10.85 22.34
C ALA A 6 -9.74 -11.70 21.66
N THR A 7 -9.03 -12.49 22.45
CA THR A 7 -7.90 -13.33 22.03
C THR A 7 -8.33 -14.56 21.23
N ASP A 8 -9.57 -14.60 20.76
CA ASP A 8 -10.13 -15.69 19.98
C ASP A 8 -9.87 -15.54 18.46
N ALA A 9 -8.75 -14.92 18.11
CA ALA A 9 -8.26 -15.01 16.74
C ALA A 9 -7.73 -16.42 16.50
N PHE A 10 -8.61 -17.35 16.15
CA PHE A 10 -8.35 -18.77 15.87
C PHE A 10 -7.20 -19.02 14.87
N VAL A 11 -6.79 -18.00 14.15
CA VAL A 11 -5.81 -18.08 13.08
C VAL A 11 -4.44 -17.50 13.43
N LEU A 12 -4.34 -16.57 14.37
CA LEU A 12 -3.07 -15.95 14.74
C LEU A 12 -2.23 -16.89 15.62
N ALA A 13 -0.91 -16.82 15.48
CA ALA A 13 0.04 -17.63 16.24
C ALA A 13 -0.01 -17.34 17.75
N GLY A 14 -0.46 -16.15 18.15
CA GLY A 14 -0.65 -15.77 19.54
C GLY A 14 -0.94 -14.26 19.74
N PRO A 15 -1.12 -13.83 20.99
CA PRO A 15 -1.43 -12.44 21.31
C PRO A 15 -0.31 -11.45 20.94
N GLN A 16 0.93 -11.92 20.89
CA GLN A 16 2.10 -11.13 20.49
C GLN A 16 1.94 -10.57 19.06
N VAL A 17 1.21 -11.27 18.18
CA VAL A 17 0.95 -10.81 16.81
C VAL A 17 0.15 -9.52 16.83
N LEU A 18 -0.93 -9.45 17.62
CA LEU A 18 -1.76 -8.27 17.76
C LEU A 18 -0.97 -7.10 18.38
N GLN A 19 -0.17 -7.40 19.41
CA GLN A 19 0.64 -6.40 20.06
C GLN A 19 1.68 -5.80 19.09
N ALA A 20 2.44 -6.63 18.39
CA ALA A 20 3.44 -6.19 17.41
C ALA A 20 2.81 -5.35 16.28
N THR A 21 1.64 -5.78 15.78
CA THR A 21 0.89 -5.05 14.76
C THR A 21 0.50 -3.66 15.23
N ALA A 22 -0.07 -3.54 16.45
CA ALA A 22 -0.51 -2.27 17.00
C ALA A 22 0.68 -1.33 17.29
N GLU A 23 1.74 -1.84 17.90
CA GLU A 23 2.94 -1.08 18.20
C GLU A 23 3.60 -0.53 16.93
N ALA A 24 3.76 -1.36 15.90
CA ALA A 24 4.33 -0.93 14.62
C ALA A 24 3.48 0.14 13.92
N PHE A 25 2.15 0.00 13.96
CA PHE A 25 1.25 1.01 13.41
C PHE A 25 1.39 2.37 14.09
N LEU A 26 1.53 2.37 15.42
CA LEU A 26 1.68 3.59 16.21
C LEU A 26 3.08 4.19 16.10
N ALA A 27 4.12 3.38 16.00
CA ALA A 27 5.50 3.82 15.90
C ALA A 27 5.76 4.72 14.67
N VAL A 28 4.98 4.55 13.61
CA VAL A 28 5.10 5.31 12.36
C VAL A 28 3.91 6.24 12.11
N ALA A 29 3.33 6.81 13.18
CA ALA A 29 2.11 7.63 13.14
C ALA A 29 2.18 8.84 12.17
N GLY A 30 3.38 9.38 11.92
CA GLY A 30 3.59 10.50 10.99
C GLY A 30 3.65 10.10 9.50
N ARG A 31 3.57 8.81 9.17
CA ARG A 31 3.63 8.34 7.77
C ARG A 31 2.23 8.24 7.14
N PRO A 32 2.13 8.18 5.80
CA PRO A 32 0.89 7.88 5.11
C PRO A 32 0.23 6.59 5.62
N LEU A 33 -1.11 6.55 5.62
CA LEU A 33 -1.87 5.43 6.19
C LEU A 33 -1.48 4.08 5.57
N ALA A 34 -1.26 4.03 4.25
CA ALA A 34 -0.82 2.81 3.57
C ALA A 34 0.50 2.26 4.12
N GLU A 35 1.50 3.14 4.32
CA GLU A 35 2.80 2.75 4.88
C GLU A 35 2.67 2.24 6.32
N ARG A 36 1.81 2.86 7.11
CA ARG A 36 1.53 2.43 8.48
C ARG A 36 0.89 1.06 8.54
N LEU A 37 -0.09 0.80 7.66
CA LEU A 37 -0.78 -0.48 7.57
C LEU A 37 0.15 -1.60 7.09
N ILE A 38 1.00 -1.33 6.09
CA ILE A 38 1.97 -2.33 5.61
C ILE A 38 3.01 -2.64 6.69
N ALA A 39 3.52 -1.62 7.40
CA ALA A 39 4.45 -1.82 8.52
C ALA A 39 3.81 -2.66 9.65
N ALA A 40 2.54 -2.41 9.95
CA ALA A 40 1.79 -3.18 10.93
C ALA A 40 1.60 -4.65 10.52
N MET A 41 1.25 -4.90 9.25
CA MET A 41 1.14 -6.26 8.72
C MET A 41 2.48 -7.00 8.76
N ALA A 42 3.58 -6.34 8.38
CA ALA A 42 4.91 -6.92 8.40
C ALA A 42 5.37 -7.28 9.83
N ALA A 43 5.09 -6.42 10.81
CA ALA A 43 5.40 -6.70 12.21
C ALA A 43 4.55 -7.84 12.76
N GLY A 44 3.27 -7.92 12.42
CA GLY A 44 2.40 -9.03 12.78
C GLY A 44 2.88 -10.35 12.19
N GLU A 45 3.30 -10.37 10.92
CA GLU A 45 3.89 -11.56 10.29
C GLU A 45 5.17 -11.99 11.00
N ALA A 46 6.08 -11.05 11.28
CA ALA A 46 7.35 -11.32 11.99
C ALA A 46 7.13 -11.87 13.41
N ALA A 47 6.05 -11.48 14.08
CA ALA A 47 5.68 -11.97 15.42
C ALA A 47 5.00 -13.36 15.41
N GLY A 48 4.86 -13.99 14.24
CA GLY A 48 4.29 -15.33 14.07
C GLY A 48 3.10 -15.40 13.11
N GLY A 49 2.47 -14.28 12.78
CA GLY A 49 1.44 -14.17 11.75
C GLY A 49 0.25 -15.13 11.92
N ASP A 50 -0.21 -15.65 10.79
CA ASP A 50 -1.23 -16.70 10.73
C ASP A 50 -0.58 -18.08 10.91
N LYS A 51 -1.05 -18.87 11.89
CA LYS A 51 -0.53 -20.21 12.15
C LYS A 51 -0.75 -21.23 11.02
N ARG A 52 -1.58 -20.91 10.05
CA ARG A 52 -1.78 -21.73 8.84
C ARG A 52 -0.72 -21.45 7.78
N GLY A 53 0.10 -20.42 7.96
CA GLY A 53 1.07 -19.93 6.99
C GLY A 53 0.63 -18.66 6.29
N LYS A 54 1.38 -18.28 5.27
CA LYS A 54 1.15 -17.06 4.47
C LYS A 54 1.05 -17.42 2.99
N GLN A 55 0.14 -16.78 2.28
CA GLN A 55 -0.05 -16.98 0.84
C GLN A 55 -0.48 -15.67 0.17
N SER A 56 -1.33 -14.89 0.83
CA SER A 56 -1.95 -13.71 0.24
C SER A 56 -1.92 -12.52 1.20
N ALA A 57 -1.98 -11.31 0.64
CA ALA A 57 -2.17 -10.08 1.39
C ALA A 57 -2.99 -9.09 0.57
N ALA A 58 -3.75 -8.23 1.25
CA ALA A 58 -4.50 -7.17 0.59
C ALA A 58 -4.51 -5.92 1.45
N LEU A 59 -4.52 -4.76 0.78
CA LEU A 59 -4.66 -3.46 1.40
C LEU A 59 -5.65 -2.63 0.59
N ARG A 60 -6.74 -2.22 1.24
CA ARG A 60 -7.73 -1.35 0.64
C ARG A 60 -7.98 -0.15 1.53
N ILE A 61 -7.90 1.03 0.96
CA ILE A 61 -8.13 2.31 1.65
C ILE A 61 -9.24 3.04 0.93
N HIS A 62 -10.22 3.51 1.68
CA HIS A 62 -11.30 4.36 1.23
C HIS A 62 -11.11 5.76 1.80
N GLY A 63 -11.31 6.78 0.99
CA GLY A 63 -11.44 8.17 1.37
C GLY A 63 -12.86 8.67 1.15
N ASP A 64 -12.98 9.88 0.64
CA ASP A 64 -14.28 10.55 0.43
C ASP A 64 -15.00 10.11 -0.86
N GLU A 65 -14.29 9.44 -1.77
CA GLU A 65 -14.85 8.94 -3.01
C GLU A 65 -15.61 7.62 -2.83
N ASP A 66 -16.52 7.33 -3.74
CA ASP A 66 -17.30 6.08 -3.72
C ASP A 66 -16.48 4.85 -4.13
N TYR A 67 -15.25 5.05 -4.56
CA TYR A 67 -14.27 4.01 -4.90
C TYR A 67 -13.06 4.05 -3.95
N ALA A 68 -12.29 2.99 -3.92
CA ALA A 68 -11.11 2.92 -3.09
C ALA A 68 -10.00 3.84 -3.64
N GLU A 69 -9.41 4.67 -2.77
CA GLU A 69 -8.21 5.46 -3.09
C GLU A 69 -7.00 4.57 -3.38
N LEU A 70 -6.93 3.45 -2.70
CA LEU A 70 -5.92 2.43 -2.91
C LEU A 70 -6.55 1.04 -2.76
N ASP A 71 -6.29 0.17 -3.72
CA ASP A 71 -6.69 -1.24 -3.70
C ASP A 71 -5.55 -2.08 -4.26
N LEU A 72 -4.85 -2.77 -3.38
CA LEU A 72 -3.71 -3.62 -3.71
C LEU A 72 -3.97 -5.03 -3.23
N ARG A 73 -3.65 -6.03 -4.06
CA ARG A 73 -3.83 -7.44 -3.75
C ARG A 73 -2.66 -8.28 -4.22
N VAL A 74 -2.33 -9.24 -3.39
CA VAL A 74 -1.41 -10.33 -3.69
C VAL A 74 -2.16 -11.61 -3.39
N ASP A 75 -2.55 -12.36 -4.42
CA ASP A 75 -3.41 -13.54 -4.27
C ASP A 75 -2.62 -14.81 -3.99
N ASP A 76 -1.40 -14.92 -4.53
CA ASP A 76 -0.52 -16.08 -4.34
C ASP A 76 0.96 -15.68 -4.45
N HIS A 77 1.65 -15.67 -3.32
CA HIS A 77 3.09 -15.33 -3.25
C HIS A 77 3.71 -15.90 -1.96
N PRO A 78 4.95 -16.42 -1.99
CA PRO A 78 5.62 -16.92 -0.78
C PRO A 78 5.86 -15.85 0.27
N GLU A 79 6.04 -14.58 -0.16
CA GLU A 79 6.23 -13.42 0.70
C GLU A 79 5.20 -12.33 0.36
N PRO A 80 3.91 -12.51 0.74
CA PRO A 80 2.83 -11.68 0.23
C PRO A 80 2.89 -10.23 0.74
N ILE A 81 3.39 -9.98 1.95
CA ILE A 81 3.50 -8.62 2.49
C ILE A 81 4.66 -7.86 1.85
N ILE A 82 5.77 -8.54 1.56
CA ILE A 82 6.90 -7.95 0.82
C ILE A 82 6.45 -7.57 -0.59
N GLU A 83 5.70 -8.43 -1.25
CA GLU A 83 5.15 -8.14 -2.57
C GLU A 83 4.11 -7.02 -2.52
N LEU A 84 3.28 -6.96 -1.48
CA LEU A 84 2.32 -5.87 -1.28
C LEU A 84 3.04 -4.52 -1.11
N GLN A 85 4.14 -4.48 -0.35
CA GLN A 85 4.99 -3.28 -0.24
C GLN A 85 5.56 -2.89 -1.60
N ARG A 86 6.07 -3.83 -2.38
CA ARG A 86 6.57 -3.57 -3.73
C ARG A 86 5.49 -3.00 -4.64
N LEU A 87 4.27 -3.55 -4.59
CA LEU A 87 3.12 -3.05 -5.36
C LEU A 87 2.74 -1.63 -4.94
N TYR A 88 2.78 -1.33 -3.64
CA TYR A 88 2.56 0.01 -3.14
C TYR A 88 3.59 1.00 -3.71
N ASP A 89 4.88 0.68 -3.63
CA ASP A 89 5.95 1.52 -4.15
C ASP A 89 5.84 1.72 -5.67
N VAL A 90 5.46 0.69 -6.42
CA VAL A 90 5.18 0.80 -7.86
C VAL A 90 3.98 1.70 -8.14
N SER A 91 2.94 1.64 -7.30
CA SER A 91 1.75 2.48 -7.45
C SER A 91 2.04 3.98 -7.30
N LEU A 92 3.01 4.33 -6.44
CA LEU A 92 3.49 5.69 -6.25
C LEU A 92 4.18 6.29 -7.48
N GLN A 93 4.67 5.45 -8.40
CA GLN A 93 5.39 5.93 -9.58
C GLN A 93 4.49 6.49 -10.67
N ARG A 94 3.22 6.07 -10.67
CA ARG A 94 2.29 6.52 -11.70
C ARG A 94 0.83 6.48 -11.26
N PHE A 95 0.35 5.39 -10.69
CA PHE A 95 -1.07 5.18 -10.45
C PHE A 95 -1.64 6.21 -9.47
N GLN A 96 -1.07 6.34 -8.29
CA GLN A 96 -1.56 7.27 -7.28
C GLN A 96 -1.50 8.74 -7.74
N PRO A 97 -0.35 9.26 -8.26
CA PRO A 97 -0.31 10.62 -8.76
C PRO A 97 -1.19 10.85 -9.98
N PHE A 98 -1.46 9.82 -10.80
CA PHE A 98 -2.42 9.90 -11.90
C PHE A 98 -3.86 10.03 -11.37
N VAL A 99 -4.26 9.19 -10.42
CA VAL A 99 -5.60 9.24 -9.81
C VAL A 99 -5.87 10.60 -9.17
N ALA A 100 -4.86 11.22 -8.56
CA ALA A 100 -4.96 12.56 -8.00
C ALA A 100 -5.18 13.68 -9.05
N CYS A 101 -5.08 13.38 -10.34
CA CYS A 101 -5.40 14.29 -11.42
C CYS A 101 -6.83 14.11 -11.96
N LEU A 102 -7.51 13.04 -11.60
CA LEU A 102 -8.85 12.73 -12.11
C LEU A 102 -9.92 13.61 -11.46
N ALA A 103 -11.06 13.71 -12.14
CA ALA A 103 -12.24 14.31 -11.54
C ALA A 103 -12.68 13.53 -10.30
N GLY A 104 -13.09 14.25 -9.27
CA GLY A 104 -13.53 13.69 -8.01
C GLY A 104 -14.63 14.54 -7.38
N ARG A 105 -15.07 14.16 -6.20
CA ARG A 105 -16.16 14.82 -5.46
C ARG A 105 -15.92 16.32 -5.23
N HIS A 106 -14.68 16.72 -5.05
CA HIS A 106 -14.28 18.10 -4.74
C HIS A 106 -13.80 18.86 -5.98
N ASP A 107 -13.52 18.18 -7.09
CA ASP A 107 -13.18 18.76 -8.39
C ASP A 107 -13.79 17.93 -9.51
N ALA A 108 -14.98 18.33 -9.96
CA ALA A 108 -15.73 17.61 -10.98
C ALA A 108 -15.09 17.70 -12.39
N THR A 109 -14.09 18.55 -12.59
CA THR A 109 -13.43 18.71 -13.89
C THR A 109 -12.16 17.91 -14.01
N GLY A 110 -11.39 17.79 -12.93
CA GLY A 110 -10.06 17.18 -12.94
C GLY A 110 -9.08 17.87 -13.90
N GLU A 111 -8.01 17.18 -14.24
CA GLU A 111 -7.05 17.63 -15.26
C GLU A 111 -7.20 16.78 -16.53
N LEU A 112 -7.49 17.42 -17.66
CA LEU A 112 -7.68 16.77 -18.96
C LEU A 112 -6.46 16.89 -19.88
N ASP A 113 -5.56 17.83 -19.60
CA ASP A 113 -4.35 18.03 -20.41
C ASP A 113 -3.31 16.97 -20.04
N ARG A 114 -3.03 16.11 -21.00
CA ARG A 114 -2.07 15.03 -20.83
C ARG A 114 -0.65 15.51 -20.46
N VAL A 115 -0.22 16.64 -21.00
CA VAL A 115 1.12 17.21 -20.70
C VAL A 115 1.17 17.64 -19.24
N ARG A 116 0.11 18.28 -18.75
CA ARG A 116 0.02 18.69 -17.34
C ARG A 116 -0.09 17.49 -16.40
N ILE A 117 -0.82 16.45 -16.79
CA ILE A 117 -0.89 15.20 -16.01
C ILE A 117 0.50 14.59 -15.87
N GLU A 118 1.25 14.42 -16.96
CA GLU A 118 2.59 13.86 -16.90
C GLU A 118 3.54 14.73 -16.05
N ALA A 119 3.48 16.06 -16.20
CA ALA A 119 4.29 16.96 -15.38
C ALA A 119 3.97 16.84 -13.86
N ARG A 120 2.69 16.70 -13.49
CA ARG A 120 2.28 16.47 -12.09
C ARG A 120 2.79 15.12 -11.57
N ILE A 121 2.73 14.06 -12.38
CA ILE A 121 3.26 12.74 -12.02
C ILE A 121 4.77 12.82 -11.80
N GLU A 122 5.52 13.45 -12.69
CA GLU A 122 6.95 13.62 -12.58
C GLU A 122 7.34 14.41 -11.32
N ALA A 123 6.64 15.51 -11.06
CA ALA A 123 6.86 16.32 -9.85
C ALA A 123 6.59 15.53 -8.56
N PHE A 124 5.51 14.75 -8.53
CA PHE A 124 5.19 13.89 -7.39
C PHE A 124 6.29 12.84 -7.13
N VAL A 125 6.71 12.14 -8.20
CA VAL A 125 7.77 11.12 -8.11
C VAL A 125 9.08 11.74 -7.65
N ALA A 126 9.47 12.90 -8.19
CA ALA A 126 10.69 13.60 -7.80
C ALA A 126 10.66 14.01 -6.31
N ALA A 127 9.54 14.57 -5.85
CA ALA A 127 9.36 14.93 -4.45
C ALA A 127 9.44 13.70 -3.52
N ARG A 128 8.81 12.58 -3.92
CA ARG A 128 8.84 11.33 -3.15
C ARG A 128 10.23 10.72 -3.07
N VAL A 129 10.97 10.73 -4.19
CA VAL A 129 12.36 10.24 -4.24
C VAL A 129 13.27 11.10 -3.37
N ALA A 130 13.10 12.41 -3.39
CA ALA A 130 13.86 13.32 -2.53
C ALA A 130 13.59 13.09 -1.04
N ALA A 131 12.35 12.76 -0.67
CA ALA A 131 11.95 12.54 0.72
C ALA A 131 12.32 11.17 1.28
N ALA A 132 12.32 10.10 0.46
CA ALA A 132 12.40 8.72 0.95
C ALA A 132 13.33 7.80 0.12
N GLY A 133 14.08 8.35 -0.83
CA GLY A 133 14.99 7.58 -1.69
C GLY A 133 14.30 6.95 -2.91
N PRO A 134 15.09 6.22 -3.72
CA PRO A 134 14.63 5.69 -5.00
C PRO A 134 13.51 4.67 -4.84
N LEU A 135 12.54 4.73 -5.76
CA LEU A 135 11.48 3.74 -5.87
C LEU A 135 11.98 2.50 -6.63
N PRO A 136 11.43 1.30 -6.35
CA PRO A 136 11.83 0.08 -7.03
C PRO A 136 11.52 0.16 -8.54
N ALA A 137 12.33 -0.53 -9.34
CA ALA A 137 12.08 -0.60 -10.77
C ALA A 137 10.74 -1.29 -11.07
N ARG A 138 9.97 -0.70 -11.99
CA ARG A 138 8.76 -1.34 -12.51
C ARG A 138 9.15 -2.55 -13.36
N ALA A 139 8.38 -3.63 -13.27
CA ALA A 139 8.50 -4.74 -14.21
C ALA A 139 8.28 -4.19 -15.64
N ARG A 140 9.28 -4.31 -16.49
CA ARG A 140 9.15 -3.97 -17.90
C ARG A 140 8.25 -5.01 -18.56
N ARG A 141 7.16 -4.55 -19.17
CA ARG A 141 6.50 -5.40 -20.18
C ARG A 141 7.43 -5.47 -21.38
N ASP A 142 7.98 -6.64 -21.63
CA ASP A 142 8.62 -6.92 -22.91
C ASP A 142 7.56 -6.78 -24.00
N ARG A 143 7.65 -5.69 -24.76
CA ARG A 143 6.85 -5.49 -25.97
C ARG A 143 7.46 -6.20 -27.18
N THR A 144 8.49 -6.99 -26.96
CA THR A 144 9.13 -7.79 -28.01
C THR A 144 8.54 -9.17 -28.03
N GLY A 145 7.62 -9.43 -28.94
CA GLY A 145 7.26 -10.78 -29.30
C GLY A 145 5.77 -11.08 -29.43
N ALA A 146 5.10 -10.41 -30.32
CA ALA A 146 4.00 -11.03 -31.04
C ALA A 146 4.16 -10.62 -32.51
N LYS A 147 4.80 -11.47 -33.27
CA LYS A 147 4.52 -11.67 -34.69
C LYS A 147 3.71 -12.94 -34.82
#